data_22fb3fe7bb52414387a267c2d2de5a65
#
_entry.id   22fb3fe7bb52414387a267c2d2de5a65
#
_cell.length_a   1.000
_cell.length_b   1.000
_cell.length_c   1.000
_cell.angle_alpha   90.00
_cell.angle_beta   90.00
_cell.angle_gamma   90.00
#
_symmetry.space_group_name_H-M   'P 1'
#
loop_
_entity.id
_entity.type
_entity.pdbx_description
1 polymer ?
#
loop_
_entity_poly.entity_id
_entity_poly.type
_entity_poly.pdbx_seq_one_letter_code
_entity_poly.pdbx_strand_id
1 'polypeptide(L)'
;MERYDKERLVETVLYVLNKTGELDYYTLLKTIYFAELKHLAKWGQRITADDVCAMPYGPVLSHLLDAIKGDSHEPELSRMLKSAFKFASEDASNIMLPLRKANEDYLSESEKEALDASIQENASLSFEQLKNKSHDKIWLKNYREGKGKKGTGCRTIKQIHSRYKYTKSDCRNTTSRNIPHIPAR
;
A
#
# COMPACT_ATOMS: atom_id res chain seq x y z
N MET A 1 -1.54 17.36 1.50
CA MET A 1 -1.59 16.38 2.63
C MET A 1 -1.15 17.09 3.90
N GLU A 2 -1.85 16.90 5.02
CA GLU A 2 -1.48 17.49 6.32
C GLU A 2 -0.15 16.89 6.82
N ARG A 3 0.53 17.61 7.74
CA ARG A 3 1.84 17.16 8.24
C ARG A 3 1.75 15.78 8.92
N TYR A 4 0.75 15.59 9.78
CA TYR A 4 0.53 14.31 10.46
C TYR A 4 0.30 13.15 9.47
N ASP A 5 -0.44 13.39 8.39
CA ASP A 5 -0.68 12.37 7.35
C ASP A 5 0.61 11.98 6.63
N LYS A 6 1.51 12.95 6.40
CA LYS A 6 2.84 12.70 5.80
C LYS A 6 3.71 11.86 6.75
N GLU A 7 3.75 12.22 8.04
CA GLU A 7 4.47 11.45 9.05
C GLU A 7 3.95 10.02 9.11
N ARG A 8 2.64 9.85 9.20
CA ARG A 8 1.98 8.55 9.21
C ARG A 8 2.28 7.72 7.96
N LEU A 9 2.28 8.33 6.78
CA LEU A 9 2.63 7.65 5.54
C LEU A 9 4.09 7.17 5.55
N VAL A 10 5.01 7.98 6.04
CA VAL A 10 6.43 7.62 6.20
C VAL A 10 6.59 6.46 7.19
N GLU A 11 5.90 6.49 8.32
CA GLU A 11 5.95 5.40 9.30
C GLU A 11 5.31 4.11 8.77
N THR A 12 4.27 4.21 7.94
CA THR A 12 3.69 3.07 7.21
C THR A 12 4.70 2.43 6.27
N VAL A 13 5.44 3.23 5.50
CA VAL A 13 6.52 2.76 4.62
C VAL A 13 7.60 2.06 5.43
N LEU A 14 8.06 2.69 6.50
CA LEU A 14 9.09 2.12 7.38
C LEU A 14 8.62 0.82 8.04
N TYR A 15 7.37 0.73 8.47
CA TYR A 15 6.81 -0.49 9.04
C TYR A 15 6.92 -1.66 8.06
N VAL A 16 6.51 -1.47 6.81
CA VAL A 16 6.63 -2.51 5.78
C VAL A 16 8.10 -2.86 5.54
N LEU A 17 8.98 -1.89 5.35
CA LEU A 17 10.41 -2.13 5.11
C LEU A 17 11.10 -2.80 6.30
N ASN A 18 10.74 -2.46 7.53
CA ASN A 18 11.32 -3.12 8.72
C ASN A 18 10.90 -4.59 8.82
N LYS A 19 9.69 -4.94 8.37
CA LYS A 19 9.20 -6.33 8.35
C LYS A 19 9.83 -7.17 7.23
N THR A 20 10.14 -6.55 6.09
CA THR A 20 10.70 -7.26 4.92
C THR A 20 12.23 -7.19 4.84
N GLY A 21 12.86 -6.25 5.57
CA GLY A 21 14.28 -5.94 5.49
C GLY A 21 14.65 -5.09 4.28
N GLU A 22 14.20 -5.50 3.10
CA GLU A 22 14.32 -4.77 1.84
C GLU A 22 13.12 -5.07 0.95
N LEU A 23 12.77 -4.15 0.05
CA LEU A 23 11.68 -4.35 -0.90
C LEU A 23 11.81 -3.39 -2.08
N ASP A 24 11.45 -3.81 -3.28
CA ASP A 24 11.32 -2.88 -4.39
C ASP A 24 10.11 -1.95 -4.21
N TYR A 25 10.23 -0.71 -4.72
CA TYR A 25 9.20 0.30 -4.50
C TYR A 25 7.84 -0.07 -5.12
N TYR A 26 7.81 -0.85 -6.21
CA TYR A 26 6.56 -1.28 -6.81
C TYR A 26 5.82 -2.26 -5.90
N THR A 27 6.52 -3.27 -5.38
CA THR A 27 5.98 -4.23 -4.41
C THR A 27 5.55 -3.53 -3.12
N LEU A 28 6.34 -2.56 -2.63
CA LEU A 28 5.98 -1.74 -1.47
C LEU A 28 4.63 -1.02 -1.69
N LEU A 29 4.50 -0.27 -2.79
CA LEU A 29 3.28 0.46 -3.13
C LEU A 29 2.05 -0.47 -3.22
N LYS A 30 2.22 -1.66 -3.83
CA LYS A 30 1.15 -2.65 -3.93
C LYS A 30 0.79 -3.26 -2.57
N THR A 31 1.79 -3.55 -1.76
CA THR A 31 1.59 -4.08 -0.40
C THR A 31 0.78 -3.10 0.46
N ILE A 32 1.14 -1.82 0.45
CA ILE A 32 0.38 -0.79 1.18
C ILE A 32 -1.04 -0.66 0.58
N TYR A 33 -1.18 -0.62 -0.75
CA TYR A 33 -2.50 -0.55 -1.40
C TYR A 33 -3.42 -1.71 -0.99
N PHE A 34 -2.93 -2.94 -0.97
CA PHE A 34 -3.74 -4.09 -0.55
C PHE A 34 -4.05 -4.07 0.95
N ALA A 35 -3.16 -3.56 1.79
CA ALA A 35 -3.45 -3.32 3.21
C ALA A 35 -4.56 -2.28 3.39
N GLU A 36 -4.52 -1.17 2.63
CA GLU A 36 -5.58 -0.17 2.59
C GLU A 36 -6.95 -0.81 2.28
N LEU A 37 -7.02 -1.67 1.26
CA LEU A 37 -8.27 -2.35 0.89
C LEU A 37 -8.76 -3.28 2.00
N LYS A 38 -7.87 -4.03 2.63
CA LYS A 38 -8.21 -4.93 3.75
C LYS A 38 -8.75 -4.16 4.96
N HIS A 39 -8.04 -3.10 5.34
CA HIS A 39 -8.42 -2.28 6.48
C HIS A 39 -9.75 -1.57 6.22
N LEU A 40 -9.91 -0.99 5.03
CA LEU A 40 -11.15 -0.34 4.61
C LEU A 40 -12.34 -1.33 4.58
N ALA A 41 -12.13 -2.57 4.10
CA ALA A 41 -13.16 -3.59 4.08
C ALA A 41 -13.60 -4.03 5.48
N LYS A 42 -12.68 -4.13 6.43
CA LYS A 42 -12.93 -4.64 7.78
C LYS A 42 -13.40 -3.53 8.73
N TRP A 43 -12.81 -2.33 8.62
CA TRP A 43 -12.98 -1.25 9.58
C TRP A 43 -13.62 0.02 9.02
N GLY A 44 -13.83 0.09 7.69
CA GLY A 44 -14.43 1.26 7.03
C GLY A 44 -13.51 2.48 6.99
N GLN A 45 -12.24 2.33 7.32
CA GLN A 45 -11.25 3.41 7.37
C GLN A 45 -10.00 3.04 6.56
N ARG A 46 -9.28 4.06 6.09
CA ARG A 46 -8.02 3.91 5.39
C ARG A 46 -6.85 4.01 6.36
N ILE A 47 -5.73 3.38 6.01
CA ILE A 47 -4.48 3.46 6.77
C ILE A 47 -3.80 4.80 6.51
N THR A 48 -3.78 5.25 5.25
CA THR A 48 -3.14 6.50 4.85
C THR A 48 -4.14 7.49 4.25
N ALA A 49 -3.78 8.76 4.20
CA ALA A 49 -4.56 9.82 3.56
C ALA A 49 -4.14 10.06 2.09
N ASP A 50 -3.26 9.20 1.53
CA ASP A 50 -2.77 9.36 0.16
C ASP A 50 -3.87 9.08 -0.88
N ASP A 51 -3.83 9.78 -1.99
CA ASP A 51 -4.72 9.53 -3.12
C ASP A 51 -4.31 8.26 -3.89
N VAL A 52 -5.28 7.40 -4.17
CA VAL A 52 -5.04 6.21 -4.99
C VAL A 52 -5.38 6.49 -6.45
N CYS A 53 -4.40 6.28 -7.32
CA CYS A 53 -4.53 6.51 -8.76
C CYS A 53 -4.48 5.23 -9.57
N ALA A 54 -5.37 5.12 -10.58
CA ALA A 54 -5.33 4.02 -11.55
C ALA A 54 -4.26 4.28 -12.61
N MET A 55 -3.14 3.57 -12.52
CA MET A 55 -1.99 3.66 -13.41
C MET A 55 -1.90 2.44 -14.34
N PRO A 56 -1.08 2.46 -15.43
CA PRO A 56 -0.95 1.32 -16.35
C PRO A 56 -0.57 0.00 -15.69
N TYR A 57 0.23 0.05 -14.63
CA TYR A 57 0.65 -1.13 -13.86
C TYR A 57 -0.20 -1.35 -12.59
N GLY A 58 -1.43 -0.86 -12.61
CA GLY A 58 -2.39 -0.99 -11.53
C GLY A 58 -2.43 0.21 -10.58
N PRO A 59 -3.30 0.18 -9.56
CA PRO A 59 -3.48 1.28 -8.62
C PRO A 59 -2.25 1.52 -7.75
N VAL A 60 -1.96 2.78 -7.45
CA VAL A 60 -0.84 3.21 -6.61
C VAL A 60 -1.24 4.40 -5.72
N LEU A 61 -0.56 4.56 -4.59
CA LEU A 61 -0.59 5.76 -3.77
C LEU A 61 0.23 6.84 -4.50
N SER A 62 -0.44 7.90 -4.96
CA SER A 62 0.15 8.83 -5.93
C SER A 62 1.20 9.75 -5.33
N HIS A 63 0.92 10.36 -4.16
CA HIS A 63 1.90 11.23 -3.51
C HIS A 63 3.15 10.46 -3.08
N LEU A 64 2.96 9.22 -2.60
CA LEU A 64 4.08 8.36 -2.23
C LEU A 64 4.93 8.00 -3.45
N LEU A 65 4.30 7.60 -4.57
CA LEU A 65 5.03 7.28 -5.81
C LEU A 65 5.83 8.48 -6.32
N ASP A 66 5.19 9.67 -6.39
CA ASP A 66 5.84 10.89 -6.86
C ASP A 66 7.00 11.29 -5.93
N ALA A 67 6.81 11.17 -4.62
CA ALA A 67 7.86 11.48 -3.65
C ALA A 67 9.04 10.50 -3.71
N ILE A 68 8.81 9.21 -3.96
CA ILE A 68 9.85 8.19 -4.18
C ILE A 68 10.63 8.50 -5.46
N LYS A 69 9.96 8.90 -6.54
CA LYS A 69 10.58 9.23 -7.83
C LYS A 69 11.27 10.61 -7.86
N GLY A 70 11.08 11.43 -6.85
CA GLY A 70 11.62 12.78 -6.80
C GLY A 70 10.83 13.83 -7.58
N ASP A 71 9.66 13.47 -8.14
CA ASP A 71 8.77 14.34 -8.92
C ASP A 71 7.68 14.98 -8.06
N SER A 72 7.82 14.94 -6.75
CA SER A 72 6.77 15.31 -5.81
C SER A 72 6.52 16.82 -5.74
N HIS A 73 5.25 17.19 -5.84
CA HIS A 73 4.77 18.51 -5.45
C HIS A 73 4.69 18.70 -3.92
N GLU A 74 5.06 17.67 -3.15
CA GLU A 74 5.12 17.63 -1.69
C GLU A 74 6.58 17.54 -1.20
N PRO A 75 7.36 18.64 -1.24
CA PRO A 75 8.80 18.61 -0.93
C PRO A 75 9.11 18.18 0.52
N GLU A 76 8.15 18.40 1.44
CA GLU A 76 8.27 17.96 2.81
C GLU A 76 8.22 16.42 2.91
N LEU A 77 7.25 15.77 2.25
CA LEU A 77 7.15 14.32 2.18
C LEU A 77 8.42 13.71 1.56
N SER A 78 8.92 14.30 0.47
CA SER A 78 10.16 13.83 -0.17
C SER A 78 11.36 13.92 0.78
N ARG A 79 11.47 14.97 1.59
CA ARG A 79 12.55 15.09 2.60
C ARG A 79 12.41 14.06 3.71
N MET A 80 11.20 13.83 4.22
CA MET A 80 10.93 12.83 5.25
C MET A 80 11.29 11.41 4.75
N LEU A 81 10.89 11.07 3.53
CA LEU A 81 11.20 9.77 2.93
C LEU A 81 12.70 9.56 2.74
N LYS A 82 13.45 10.58 2.29
CA LYS A 82 14.92 10.51 2.17
C LYS A 82 15.62 10.25 3.51
N SER A 83 15.03 10.64 4.63
CA SER A 83 15.54 10.32 5.97
C SER A 83 15.08 8.95 6.50
N ALA A 84 14.08 8.35 5.86
CA ALA A 84 13.46 7.11 6.30
C ALA A 84 14.06 5.87 5.62
N PHE A 85 14.37 5.96 4.33
CA PHE A 85 14.94 4.87 3.56
C PHE A 85 16.02 5.36 2.57
N LYS A 86 16.78 4.42 2.03
CA LYS A 86 17.69 4.63 0.89
C LYS A 86 17.48 3.55 -0.16
N PHE A 87 17.90 3.81 -1.39
CA PHE A 87 18.04 2.76 -2.40
C PHE A 87 19.32 1.95 -2.19
N ALA A 88 19.28 0.67 -2.53
CA ALA A 88 20.39 -0.27 -2.26
C ALA A 88 21.65 0.12 -3.01
N SER A 89 21.55 0.48 -4.29
CA SER A 89 22.64 0.96 -5.15
C SER A 89 22.06 1.70 -6.36
N GLU A 90 22.92 2.34 -7.16
CA GLU A 90 22.53 2.96 -8.42
C GLU A 90 21.97 1.92 -9.43
N ASP A 91 22.59 0.73 -9.47
CA ASP A 91 22.16 -0.37 -10.35
C ASP A 91 20.86 -1.05 -9.84
N ALA A 92 20.62 -1.05 -8.51
CA ALA A 92 19.40 -1.55 -7.87
C ALA A 92 18.54 -0.39 -7.36
N SER A 93 18.33 0.63 -8.18
CA SER A 93 17.64 1.88 -7.84
C SER A 93 16.16 1.72 -7.48
N ASN A 94 15.60 0.53 -7.60
CA ASN A 94 14.23 0.21 -7.21
C ASN A 94 14.13 -0.49 -5.84
N ILE A 95 15.23 -1.02 -5.27
CA ILE A 95 15.24 -1.70 -3.96
C ILE A 95 15.45 -0.68 -2.85
N MET A 96 14.52 -0.65 -1.91
CA MET A 96 14.50 0.27 -0.78
C MET A 96 14.93 -0.45 0.50
N LEU A 97 15.80 0.20 1.26
CA LEU A 97 16.33 -0.27 2.55
C LEU A 97 15.93 0.72 3.64
N PRO A 98 15.38 0.29 4.79
CA PRO A 98 15.05 1.20 5.88
C PRO A 98 16.33 1.75 6.52
N LEU A 99 16.32 3.03 6.88
CA LEU A 99 17.41 3.69 7.61
C LEU A 99 17.18 3.73 9.11
N ARG A 100 15.95 3.50 9.55
CA ARG A 100 15.55 3.48 10.96
C ARG A 100 14.32 2.58 11.17
N LYS A 101 14.02 2.34 12.42
CA LYS A 101 12.75 1.70 12.79
C LYS A 101 11.57 2.65 12.61
N ALA A 102 10.41 2.08 12.31
CA ALA A 102 9.15 2.81 12.31
C ALA A 102 8.78 3.24 13.73
N ASN A 103 8.19 4.41 13.85
CA ASN A 103 7.47 4.79 15.07
C ASN A 103 6.05 4.22 14.97
N GLU A 104 5.81 3.10 15.67
CA GLU A 104 4.55 2.37 15.62
C GLU A 104 3.39 3.11 16.30
N ASP A 105 3.64 4.20 17.04
CA ASP A 105 2.59 5.04 17.63
C ASP A 105 1.70 5.73 16.58
N TYR A 106 2.17 5.82 15.34
CA TYR A 106 1.39 6.32 14.20
C TYR A 106 0.42 5.30 13.62
N LEU A 107 0.49 4.02 14.04
CA LEU A 107 -0.28 2.91 13.50
C LEU A 107 -1.07 2.22 14.60
N SER A 108 -2.37 2.11 14.44
CA SER A 108 -3.21 1.28 15.32
C SER A 108 -2.94 -0.22 15.14
N GLU A 109 -3.33 -1.04 16.10
CA GLU A 109 -3.19 -2.48 16.01
C GLU A 109 -3.92 -3.07 14.78
N SER A 110 -5.11 -2.54 14.45
CA SER A 110 -5.88 -2.98 13.29
C SER A 110 -5.19 -2.66 11.95
N GLU A 111 -4.45 -1.55 11.88
CA GLU A 111 -3.68 -1.16 10.72
C GLU A 111 -2.43 -2.03 10.57
N LYS A 112 -1.74 -2.29 11.67
CA LYS A 112 -0.60 -3.22 11.70
C LYS A 112 -1.04 -4.63 11.29
N GLU A 113 -2.18 -5.12 11.78
CA GLU A 113 -2.77 -6.40 11.35
C GLU A 113 -3.01 -6.45 9.84
N ALA A 114 -3.57 -5.39 9.27
CA ALA A 114 -3.84 -5.31 7.83
C ALA A 114 -2.54 -5.22 7.00
N LEU A 115 -1.54 -4.49 7.49
CA LEU A 115 -0.20 -4.40 6.88
C LEU A 115 0.51 -5.76 6.92
N ASP A 116 0.55 -6.43 8.07
CA ASP A 116 1.18 -7.74 8.24
C ASP A 116 0.54 -8.80 7.33
N ALA A 117 -0.80 -8.84 7.28
CA ALA A 117 -1.52 -9.74 6.36
C ALA A 117 -1.21 -9.44 4.89
N SER A 118 -1.07 -8.16 4.53
CA SER A 118 -0.73 -7.77 3.16
C SER A 118 0.72 -8.08 2.82
N ILE A 119 1.67 -7.89 3.73
CA ILE A 119 3.07 -8.27 3.56
C ILE A 119 3.17 -9.77 3.29
N GLN A 120 2.53 -10.58 4.13
CA GLN A 120 2.54 -12.03 3.99
C GLN A 120 2.00 -12.51 2.64
N GLU A 121 0.98 -11.83 2.11
CA GLU A 121 0.35 -12.23 0.84
C GLU A 121 1.06 -11.69 -0.41
N ASN A 122 1.79 -10.59 -0.31
CA ASN A 122 2.20 -9.84 -1.49
C ASN A 122 3.71 -9.63 -1.61
N ALA A 123 4.48 -9.59 -0.51
CA ALA A 123 5.89 -9.21 -0.56
C ALA A 123 6.77 -10.17 -1.38
N SER A 124 6.37 -11.42 -1.52
CA SER A 124 7.09 -12.45 -2.31
C SER A 124 6.55 -12.64 -3.73
N LEU A 125 5.49 -11.91 -4.12
CA LEU A 125 4.90 -12.05 -5.45
C LEU A 125 5.76 -11.36 -6.51
N SER A 126 5.82 -11.95 -7.69
CA SER A 126 6.47 -11.32 -8.85
C SER A 126 5.69 -10.08 -9.34
N PHE A 127 6.37 -9.22 -10.10
CA PHE A 127 5.75 -8.06 -10.75
C PHE A 127 4.45 -8.41 -11.49
N GLU A 128 4.48 -9.47 -12.33
CA GLU A 128 3.30 -9.88 -13.11
C GLU A 128 2.16 -10.40 -12.22
N GLN A 129 2.48 -11.11 -11.14
CA GLN A 129 1.46 -11.57 -10.19
C GLN A 129 0.80 -10.41 -9.46
N LEU A 130 1.59 -9.44 -8.98
CA LEU A 130 1.07 -8.23 -8.32
C LEU A 130 0.25 -7.36 -9.28
N LYS A 131 0.73 -7.17 -10.51
CA LYS A 131 0.02 -6.45 -11.54
C LYS A 131 -1.34 -7.10 -11.82
N ASN A 132 -1.36 -8.41 -12.11
CA ASN A 132 -2.60 -9.13 -12.39
C ASN A 132 -3.57 -9.10 -11.20
N LYS A 133 -3.08 -9.29 -9.97
CA LYS A 133 -3.88 -9.20 -8.74
C LYS A 133 -4.51 -7.81 -8.56
N SER A 134 -3.78 -6.75 -8.93
CA SER A 134 -4.23 -5.35 -8.76
C SER A 134 -5.11 -4.82 -9.88
N HIS A 135 -5.20 -5.51 -11.03
CA HIS A 135 -6.05 -5.15 -12.16
C HIS A 135 -7.49 -5.64 -11.98
N ASP A 136 -8.09 -5.27 -10.87
CA ASP A 136 -9.46 -5.63 -10.53
C ASP A 136 -10.52 -4.78 -11.26
N LYS A 137 -11.80 -5.05 -10.96
CA LYS A 137 -12.93 -4.31 -11.56
C LYS A 137 -12.93 -2.82 -11.19
N ILE A 138 -12.36 -2.46 -10.03
CA ILE A 138 -12.28 -1.07 -9.57
C ILE A 138 -11.23 -0.34 -10.41
N TRP A 139 -10.06 -0.94 -10.56
CA TRP A 139 -9.00 -0.40 -11.41
C TRP A 139 -9.50 -0.25 -12.87
N LEU A 140 -10.08 -1.31 -13.45
CA LEU A 140 -10.54 -1.29 -14.84
C LEU A 140 -11.56 -0.17 -15.12
N LYS A 141 -12.46 0.09 -14.17
CA LYS A 141 -13.44 1.18 -14.29
C LYS A 141 -12.79 2.56 -14.29
N ASN A 142 -11.70 2.74 -13.56
CA ASN A 142 -11.04 4.04 -13.39
C ASN A 142 -9.87 4.24 -14.37
N TYR A 143 -9.28 3.16 -14.87
CA TYR A 143 -8.25 3.18 -15.87
C TYR A 143 -8.90 3.39 -17.26
N ARG A 144 -8.45 4.42 -17.99
CA ARG A 144 -8.86 4.64 -19.40
C ARG A 144 -7.64 4.55 -20.28
N GLU A 145 -7.56 3.44 -21.01
CA GLU A 145 -6.57 3.24 -22.05
C GLU A 145 -6.75 4.31 -23.16
N GLY A 146 -5.67 4.94 -23.59
CA GLY A 146 -5.58 5.71 -24.83
C GLY A 146 -6.12 7.13 -24.85
N LYS A 147 -6.60 7.71 -23.73
CA LYS A 147 -7.01 9.13 -23.66
C LYS A 147 -6.16 10.00 -22.76
N GLY A 148 -5.00 9.53 -22.33
CA GLY A 148 -4.03 10.33 -21.62
C GLY A 148 -3.30 11.26 -22.58
N LYS A 149 -3.72 12.51 -22.73
CA LYS A 149 -2.81 13.56 -23.22
C LYS A 149 -1.60 13.51 -22.30
N LYS A 150 -0.37 13.50 -22.87
CA LYS A 150 0.88 13.63 -22.11
C LYS A 150 0.68 14.72 -21.05
N GLY A 151 0.74 14.37 -19.76
CA GLY A 151 0.68 15.31 -18.66
C GLY A 151 -0.58 15.37 -17.80
N THR A 152 -1.64 14.59 -18.09
CA THR A 152 -2.88 14.62 -17.30
C THR A 152 -3.42 13.23 -17.09
N GLY A 153 -2.90 12.49 -16.15
CA GLY A 153 -3.31 11.14 -16.27
C GLY A 153 -3.78 10.38 -15.08
N CYS A 154 -3.51 10.82 -13.88
CA CYS A 154 -3.99 10.11 -12.72
C CYS A 154 -5.46 10.42 -12.45
N ARG A 155 -6.35 9.42 -12.55
CA ARG A 155 -7.67 9.53 -11.97
C ARG A 155 -7.64 8.92 -10.57
N THR A 156 -7.81 9.79 -9.60
CA THR A 156 -8.05 9.38 -8.21
C THR A 156 -9.22 8.42 -8.16
N ILE A 157 -9.02 7.26 -7.58
CA ILE A 157 -10.07 6.26 -7.37
C ILE A 157 -10.95 6.73 -6.21
N LYS A 158 -11.83 7.69 -6.47
CA LYS A 158 -12.74 8.28 -5.47
C LYS A 158 -13.75 7.27 -4.88
N GLN A 159 -13.91 6.10 -5.49
CA GLN A 159 -14.96 5.14 -5.14
C GLN A 159 -14.49 3.96 -4.28
N ILE A 160 -13.26 3.98 -3.75
CA ILE A 160 -12.87 2.93 -2.80
C ILE A 160 -13.82 2.92 -1.59
N HIS A 161 -14.28 4.10 -1.14
CA HIS A 161 -15.22 4.23 -0.01
C HIS A 161 -16.64 3.74 -0.28
N SER A 162 -17.15 3.78 -1.53
CA SER A 162 -18.60 3.58 -1.75
C SER A 162 -19.00 2.12 -1.96
N ARG A 163 -18.09 1.21 -2.25
CA ARG A 163 -18.39 -0.20 -2.56
C ARG A 163 -18.00 -1.21 -1.48
N TYR A 164 -17.13 -0.84 -0.56
CA TYR A 164 -16.89 -1.65 0.64
C TYR A 164 -17.89 -1.28 1.76
N LYS A 165 -19.14 -1.02 1.40
CA LYS A 165 -20.23 -1.06 2.38
C LYS A 165 -20.35 -2.50 2.84
N TYR A 166 -19.89 -2.73 4.03
CA TYR A 166 -20.11 -3.91 4.84
C TYR A 166 -21.57 -4.35 4.74
N THR A 167 -21.85 -5.45 4.07
CA THR A 167 -23.10 -6.15 4.31
C THR A 167 -22.87 -7.01 5.55
N LYS A 168 -23.71 -6.84 6.59
CA LYS A 168 -23.70 -7.62 7.83
C LYS A 168 -23.74 -9.15 7.62
N SER A 169 -23.82 -9.62 6.37
CA SER A 169 -23.80 -11.04 5.96
C SER A 169 -22.40 -11.64 5.93
N ASP A 170 -21.34 -10.82 5.77
CA ASP A 170 -19.97 -11.35 5.62
C ASP A 170 -19.30 -11.70 6.96
N CYS A 171 -19.84 -11.19 8.07
CA CYS A 171 -19.32 -11.49 9.42
C CYS A 171 -19.73 -12.86 9.95
N ARG A 172 -20.67 -13.58 9.32
CA ARG A 172 -21.20 -14.86 9.86
C ARG A 172 -20.50 -16.11 9.38
N ASN A 173 -19.52 -16.01 8.47
CA ASN A 173 -18.86 -17.17 7.85
C ASN A 173 -17.41 -17.42 8.30
N THR A 174 -16.90 -16.71 9.29
CA THR A 174 -15.51 -16.94 9.78
C THR A 174 -15.42 -17.68 11.12
N THR A 175 -16.54 -18.13 11.67
CA THR A 175 -16.55 -19.00 12.84
C THR A 175 -16.95 -20.42 12.44
N SER A 176 -16.02 -21.21 11.97
CA SER A 176 -15.96 -22.67 12.00
C SER A 176 -15.28 -23.24 10.77
N ARG A 177 -13.96 -23.36 10.79
CA ARG A 177 -13.25 -24.45 10.10
C ARG A 177 -11.89 -24.70 10.76
N ASN A 178 -11.89 -25.77 11.57
CA ASN A 178 -10.80 -26.71 11.85
C ASN A 178 -9.37 -26.17 11.98
N ILE A 179 -8.94 -26.03 13.23
CA ILE A 179 -7.53 -26.10 13.62
C ILE A 179 -7.12 -27.58 13.57
N PRO A 180 -6.15 -28.01 12.76
CA PRO A 180 -5.58 -29.33 12.89
C PRO A 180 -4.68 -29.37 14.13
N HIS A 181 -4.96 -30.33 15.03
CA HIS A 181 -4.16 -30.70 16.18
C HIS A 181 -2.76 -31.14 15.71
N ILE A 182 -1.71 -30.43 16.11
CA ILE A 182 -0.32 -30.92 16.00
C ILE A 182 0.02 -31.62 17.32
N PRO A 183 0.37 -32.92 17.30
CA PRO A 183 0.80 -33.60 18.51
C PRO A 183 2.22 -33.18 18.91
N ALA A 184 2.40 -32.92 20.19
CA ALA A 184 3.69 -32.71 20.83
C ALA A 184 4.63 -33.92 20.65
N ARG A 185 5.88 -33.64 20.23
CA ARG A 185 7.07 -34.41 20.50
C ARG A 185 8.21 -33.49 20.85
#